data_f138a11246de483f674bfb6c1dce2c17
#
_entry.id   f138a11246de483f674bfb6c1dce2c17
#
_cell.length_a   1.000
_cell.length_b   1.000
_cell.length_c   1.000
_cell.angle_alpha   90.00
_cell.angle_beta   90.00
_cell.angle_gamma   90.00
#
_symmetry.space_group_name_H-M   'P 1'
#
loop_
_entity.id
_entity.type
_entity.pdbx_description
1 polymer ?
#
loop_
_entity_poly.entity_id
_entity_poly.type
_entity_poly.pdbx_seq_one_letter_code
_entity_poly.pdbx_strand_id
1 'polypeptide(L)'
;MIPVTNSYPEVCYNLKYLEHREDRSEKGMFLYTTRKTGIWSRYSPATNHTVSLLVNPPERFKSRLEGILRSGKACDGRRHYMDIHIMQLSCAGENWTECINELEENIDGLVRTLTYQQWTTS
;
A
#
# COMPACT_ATOMS: atom_id res chain seq x y z
N MET A 1 -32.67 -12.04 25.68
CA MET A 1 -31.21 -11.97 25.94
C MET A 1 -30.48 -12.07 24.63
N ILE A 2 -29.89 -10.99 24.23
CA ILE A 2 -29.06 -10.98 23.02
C ILE A 2 -27.86 -11.85 23.30
N PRO A 3 -27.64 -12.94 22.55
CA PRO A 3 -26.42 -13.71 22.76
C PRO A 3 -25.23 -12.78 22.57
N VAL A 4 -24.42 -12.67 23.61
CA VAL A 4 -23.12 -12.03 23.46
C VAL A 4 -22.35 -12.88 22.47
N THR A 5 -22.52 -12.56 21.21
CA THR A 5 -21.61 -13.08 20.22
C THR A 5 -20.25 -12.55 20.63
N ASN A 6 -19.31 -13.45 20.93
CA ASN A 6 -17.90 -13.11 21.08
C ASN A 6 -17.37 -12.66 19.71
N SER A 7 -18.01 -11.63 19.17
CA SER A 7 -17.54 -11.04 17.91
C SER A 7 -16.39 -10.12 18.24
N TYR A 8 -15.21 -10.66 18.12
CA TYR A 8 -14.00 -9.84 18.13
C TYR A 8 -14.00 -8.97 16.88
N PRO A 9 -13.51 -7.73 16.95
CA PRO A 9 -13.32 -6.93 15.77
C PRO A 9 -12.46 -7.67 14.75
N GLU A 10 -13.03 -7.88 13.60
CA GLU A 10 -12.41 -8.63 12.52
C GLU A 10 -12.51 -7.83 11.24
N VAL A 11 -11.39 -7.69 10.54
CA VAL A 11 -11.31 -6.96 9.29
C VAL A 11 -10.62 -7.83 8.25
N CYS A 12 -11.22 -7.88 7.07
CA CYS A 12 -10.67 -8.63 5.95
C CYS A 12 -10.85 -7.80 4.67
N TYR A 13 -9.77 -7.53 3.97
CA TYR A 13 -9.83 -6.80 2.70
C TYR A 13 -8.65 -7.11 1.81
N ASN A 14 -8.83 -6.78 0.53
CA ASN A 14 -7.77 -6.84 -0.46
C ASN A 14 -7.46 -5.44 -0.95
N LEU A 15 -6.17 -5.19 -1.20
CA LEU A 15 -5.71 -3.96 -1.81
C LEU A 15 -4.90 -4.28 -3.06
N LYS A 16 -5.03 -3.43 -4.06
CA LYS A 16 -4.14 -3.43 -5.20
C LYS A 16 -3.05 -2.40 -4.95
N TYR A 17 -1.81 -2.78 -5.21
CA TYR A 17 -0.68 -1.87 -5.10
C TYR A 17 0.21 -2.00 -6.33
N LEU A 18 0.99 -0.97 -6.58
CA LEU A 18 1.95 -0.94 -7.66
C LEU A 18 3.33 -1.29 -7.12
N GLU A 19 4.02 -2.15 -7.84
CA GLU A 19 5.39 -2.50 -7.56
C GLU A 19 6.27 -2.05 -8.71
N HIS A 20 7.37 -1.38 -8.40
CA HIS A 20 8.36 -1.03 -9.39
C HIS A 20 8.97 -2.29 -9.98
N ARG A 21 9.03 -2.37 -11.29
CA ARG A 21 9.84 -3.37 -11.95
C ARG A 21 11.27 -2.85 -11.99
N GLU A 22 12.23 -3.74 -11.82
CA GLU A 22 13.64 -3.42 -11.96
C GLU A 22 13.98 -2.96 -13.38
N ASP A 23 13.23 -3.45 -14.35
CA ASP A 23 13.37 -3.07 -15.75
C ASP A 23 12.82 -1.66 -15.97
N ARG A 24 13.56 -0.86 -16.71
CA ARG A 24 13.07 0.42 -17.19
C ARG A 24 12.69 0.30 -18.66
N SER A 25 11.70 1.08 -19.08
CA SER A 25 11.39 1.19 -20.49
C SER A 25 12.59 1.81 -21.25
N GLU A 26 12.63 1.66 -22.58
CA GLU A 26 13.66 2.27 -23.42
C GLU A 26 13.74 3.80 -23.24
N LYS A 27 12.66 4.43 -22.80
CA LYS A 27 12.59 5.87 -22.51
C LYS A 27 13.05 6.23 -21.10
N GLY A 28 13.57 5.28 -20.31
CA GLY A 28 14.01 5.51 -18.94
C GLY A 28 12.90 5.64 -17.90
N MET A 29 11.66 5.35 -18.27
CA MET A 29 10.53 5.38 -17.35
C MET A 29 10.48 4.13 -16.49
N PHE A 30 10.06 4.28 -15.23
CA PHE A 30 9.80 3.14 -14.38
C PHE A 30 8.60 2.34 -14.90
N LEU A 31 8.76 1.05 -14.90
CA LEU A 31 7.65 0.14 -15.18
C LEU A 31 7.05 -0.34 -13.86
N TYR A 32 5.73 -0.43 -13.84
CA TYR A 32 4.99 -0.86 -12.67
C TYR A 32 4.23 -2.14 -12.97
N THR A 33 4.17 -3.00 -11.98
CA THR A 33 3.32 -4.19 -12.00
C THR A 33 2.25 -4.03 -10.94
N THR A 34 1.01 -4.26 -11.31
CA THR A 34 -0.09 -4.28 -10.35
C THR A 34 -0.10 -5.60 -9.60
N ARG A 35 -0.09 -5.51 -8.28
CA ARG A 35 -0.18 -6.66 -7.40
C ARG A 35 -1.34 -6.52 -6.44
N LYS A 36 -1.78 -7.65 -5.90
CA LYS A 36 -2.81 -7.68 -4.86
C LYS A 36 -2.20 -8.17 -3.56
N THR A 37 -2.58 -7.51 -2.48
CA THR A 37 -2.29 -7.95 -1.13
C THR A 37 -3.59 -8.17 -0.38
N GLY A 38 -3.62 -9.16 0.46
CA GLY A 38 -4.74 -9.44 1.33
C GLY A 38 -4.35 -9.30 2.78
N ILE A 39 -5.25 -8.80 3.59
CA ILE A 39 -5.07 -8.77 5.03
C ILE A 39 -6.35 -9.22 5.72
N TRP A 40 -6.18 -10.08 6.69
CA TRP A 40 -7.19 -10.43 7.67
C TRP A 40 -6.60 -10.17 9.04
N SER A 41 -7.32 -9.44 9.87
CA SER A 41 -6.91 -9.15 11.23
C SER A 41 -8.04 -9.38 12.19
N ARG A 42 -7.70 -9.85 13.38
CA ARG A 42 -8.62 -10.05 14.48
C ARG A 42 -7.99 -9.54 15.76
N TYR A 43 -8.74 -8.69 16.46
CA TYR A 43 -8.35 -8.20 17.76
C TYR A 43 -9.17 -8.88 18.85
N SER A 44 -8.51 -9.36 19.90
CA SER A 44 -9.16 -9.97 21.06
C SER A 44 -9.07 -9.03 22.26
N PRO A 45 -10.17 -8.37 22.65
CA PRO A 45 -10.16 -7.47 23.81
C PRO A 45 -9.81 -8.18 25.12
N ALA A 46 -10.22 -9.43 25.26
CA ALA A 46 -9.99 -10.21 26.49
C ALA A 46 -8.51 -10.41 26.79
N THR A 47 -7.71 -10.64 25.77
CA THR A 47 -6.27 -10.87 25.90
C THR A 47 -5.40 -9.72 25.41
N ASN A 48 -6.02 -8.69 24.84
CA ASN A 48 -5.34 -7.56 24.19
C ASN A 48 -4.33 -8.03 23.14
N HIS A 49 -4.69 -9.06 22.37
CA HIS A 49 -3.86 -9.60 21.31
C HIS A 49 -4.47 -9.36 19.94
N THR A 50 -3.61 -9.12 18.97
CA THR A 50 -3.98 -9.02 17.56
C THR A 50 -3.33 -10.17 16.80
N VAL A 51 -4.12 -10.85 15.99
CA VAL A 51 -3.63 -11.84 15.02
C VAL A 51 -3.91 -11.29 13.64
N SER A 52 -2.89 -11.28 12.80
CA SER A 52 -3.02 -10.82 11.42
C SER A 52 -2.46 -11.85 10.47
N LEU A 53 -3.21 -12.09 9.40
CA LEU A 53 -2.77 -12.92 8.29
C LEU A 53 -2.55 -12.01 7.09
N LEU A 54 -1.35 -12.02 6.57
CA LEU A 54 -0.96 -11.21 5.42
C LEU A 54 -0.70 -12.13 4.24
N VAL A 55 -1.33 -11.82 3.13
CA VAL A 55 -1.14 -12.55 1.88
C VAL A 55 -0.47 -11.63 0.88
N ASN A 56 0.71 -12.00 0.44
CA ASN A 56 1.51 -11.27 -0.54
C ASN A 56 1.68 -9.78 -0.18
N PRO A 57 2.18 -9.46 1.04
CA PRO A 57 2.36 -8.07 1.43
C PRO A 57 3.49 -7.41 0.64
N PRO A 58 3.43 -6.08 0.42
CA PRO A 58 4.55 -5.34 -0.15
C PRO A 58 5.82 -5.49 0.69
N GLU A 59 6.98 -5.54 0.05
CA GLU A 59 8.25 -5.65 0.77
C GLU A 59 8.48 -4.49 1.74
N ARG A 60 8.10 -3.31 1.36
CA ARG A 60 8.18 -2.11 2.21
C ARG A 60 7.36 -2.27 3.49
N PHE A 61 6.18 -2.88 3.37
CA PHE A 61 5.32 -3.18 4.52
C PHE A 61 5.97 -4.21 5.44
N LYS A 62 6.51 -5.30 4.87
CA LYS A 62 7.23 -6.32 5.64
C LYS A 62 8.37 -5.72 6.44
N SER A 63 9.21 -4.89 5.81
CA SER A 63 10.36 -4.27 6.45
C SER A 63 9.96 -3.37 7.60
N ARG A 64 8.92 -2.58 7.42
CA ARG A 64 8.39 -1.69 8.47
C ARG A 64 7.80 -2.47 9.63
N LEU A 65 7.04 -3.51 9.33
CA LEU A 65 6.45 -4.38 10.35
C LEU A 65 7.51 -5.09 11.18
N GLU A 66 8.52 -5.66 10.53
CA GLU A 66 9.64 -6.29 11.23
C GLU A 66 10.37 -5.30 12.14
N GLY A 67 10.56 -4.07 11.68
CA GLY A 67 11.17 -3.02 12.48
C GLY A 67 10.38 -2.72 13.75
N ILE A 68 9.06 -2.64 13.66
CA ILE A 68 8.18 -2.41 14.80
C ILE A 68 8.23 -3.58 15.77
N LEU A 69 8.17 -4.80 15.27
CA LEU A 69 8.21 -6.00 16.11
C LEU A 69 9.54 -6.14 16.84
N ARG A 70 10.65 -5.80 16.19
CA ARG A 70 11.99 -5.84 16.80
C ARG A 70 12.19 -4.76 17.84
N SER A 71 11.51 -3.62 17.74
CA SER A 71 11.66 -2.50 18.66
C SER A 71 11.14 -2.79 20.07
N GLY A 72 10.39 -3.86 20.27
CA GLY A 72 9.82 -4.22 21.56
C GLY A 72 8.74 -3.26 22.07
N LYS A 73 8.36 -2.27 21.31
CA LYS A 73 7.30 -1.30 21.67
C LYS A 73 5.91 -1.85 21.48
N ALA A 74 5.79 -3.11 21.17
CA ALA A 74 4.56 -3.80 20.80
C ALA A 74 3.79 -4.28 22.03
N CYS A 75 3.41 -3.36 22.94
CA CYS A 75 2.74 -3.77 24.17
C CYS A 75 1.21 -3.63 24.15
N ASP A 76 0.63 -2.92 23.16
CA ASP A 76 -0.79 -2.69 23.07
C ASP A 76 -1.36 -3.29 21.77
N GLY A 77 -2.02 -4.44 21.89
CA GLY A 77 -2.59 -5.16 20.77
C GLY A 77 -3.64 -4.35 19.99
N ARG A 78 -4.41 -3.51 20.67
CA ARG A 78 -5.42 -2.66 20.03
C ARG A 78 -4.78 -1.58 19.17
N ARG A 79 -3.74 -0.94 19.68
CA ARG A 79 -2.98 0.06 18.94
C ARG A 79 -2.33 -0.56 17.72
N HIS A 80 -1.72 -1.73 17.88
CA HIS A 80 -1.09 -2.45 16.77
C HIS A 80 -2.09 -2.88 15.71
N TYR A 81 -3.28 -3.25 16.10
CA TYR A 81 -4.34 -3.60 15.17
C TYR A 81 -4.62 -2.43 14.20
N MET A 82 -4.76 -1.22 14.71
CA MET A 82 -4.99 -0.04 13.89
C MET A 82 -3.74 0.39 13.10
N ASP A 83 -2.59 0.37 13.74
CA ASP A 83 -1.32 0.76 13.12
C ASP A 83 -0.97 -0.12 11.93
N ILE A 84 -1.24 -1.42 11.99
CA ILE A 84 -1.03 -2.34 10.89
C ILE A 84 -1.86 -1.94 9.67
N HIS A 85 -3.12 -1.58 9.87
CA HIS A 85 -3.99 -1.17 8.78
C HIS A 85 -3.56 0.16 8.17
N ILE A 86 -3.22 1.14 8.99
CA ILE A 86 -2.70 2.42 8.53
C ILE A 86 -1.42 2.22 7.72
N MET A 87 -0.52 1.40 8.21
CA MET A 87 0.75 1.09 7.54
C MET A 87 0.51 0.41 6.19
N GLN A 88 -0.41 -0.55 6.14
CA GLN A 88 -0.76 -1.27 4.91
C GLN A 88 -1.31 -0.30 3.85
N LEU A 89 -2.23 0.56 4.24
CA LEU A 89 -2.79 1.57 3.34
C LEU A 89 -1.73 2.56 2.86
N SER A 90 -0.86 3.01 3.75
CA SER A 90 0.23 3.93 3.40
C SER A 90 1.21 3.30 2.42
N CYS A 91 1.62 2.06 2.67
CA CYS A 91 2.55 1.36 1.77
C CYS A 91 1.93 1.07 0.40
N ALA A 92 0.65 0.73 0.36
CA ALA A 92 -0.05 0.53 -0.90
C ALA A 92 -0.20 1.84 -1.69
N GLY A 93 -0.37 2.97 -1.00
CA GLY A 93 -0.56 4.26 -1.64
C GLY A 93 0.71 4.92 -2.16
N GLU A 94 1.86 4.64 -1.58
CA GLU A 94 3.12 5.32 -1.93
C GLU A 94 3.49 5.17 -3.41
N ASN A 95 3.49 3.96 -3.92
CA ASN A 95 3.84 3.72 -5.33
C ASN A 95 2.78 4.24 -6.30
N TRP A 96 1.52 4.28 -5.90
CA TRP A 96 0.46 4.92 -6.68
C TRP A 96 0.73 6.41 -6.88
N THR A 97 1.16 7.10 -5.84
CA THR A 97 1.50 8.53 -5.91
C THR A 97 2.65 8.78 -6.88
N GLU A 98 3.72 7.99 -6.79
CA GLU A 98 4.85 8.09 -7.72
C GLU A 98 4.43 7.84 -9.17
N CYS A 99 3.61 6.82 -9.40
CA CYS A 99 3.11 6.47 -10.72
C CYS A 99 2.26 7.60 -11.31
N ILE A 100 1.36 8.16 -10.52
CA ILE A 100 0.51 9.28 -10.96
C ILE A 100 1.36 10.49 -11.32
N ASN A 101 2.34 10.84 -10.50
CA ASN A 101 3.24 11.96 -10.77
C ASN A 101 4.04 11.76 -12.06
N GLU A 102 4.54 10.56 -12.28
CA GLU A 102 5.27 10.21 -13.50
C GLU A 102 4.38 10.29 -14.74
N LEU A 103 3.15 9.79 -14.65
CA LEU A 103 2.17 9.90 -15.73
C LEU A 103 1.83 11.36 -16.04
N GLU A 104 1.68 12.18 -15.02
CA GLU A 104 1.41 13.61 -15.17
C GLU A 104 2.55 14.31 -15.91
N GLU A 105 3.80 14.06 -15.52
CA GLU A 105 4.97 14.60 -16.20
C GLU A 105 5.03 14.16 -17.67
N ASN A 106 4.71 12.91 -17.95
CA ASN A 106 4.71 12.38 -19.32
C ASN A 106 3.62 13.03 -20.17
N ILE A 107 2.43 13.22 -19.62
CA ILE A 107 1.33 13.90 -20.31
C ILE A 107 1.70 15.35 -20.59
N ASP A 108 2.26 16.06 -19.63
CA ASP A 108 2.71 17.44 -19.82
C ASP A 108 3.79 17.53 -20.91
N GLY A 109 4.73 16.60 -20.93
CA GLY A 109 5.75 16.53 -21.96
C GLY A 109 5.16 16.33 -23.36
N LEU A 110 4.17 15.44 -23.48
CA LEU A 110 3.47 15.19 -24.74
C LEU A 110 2.68 16.41 -25.21
N VAL A 111 1.96 17.05 -24.29
CA VAL A 111 1.19 18.25 -24.61
C VAL A 111 2.11 19.37 -25.12
N ARG A 112 3.24 19.59 -24.47
CA ARG A 112 4.22 20.59 -24.91
C ARG A 112 4.78 20.27 -26.31
N THR A 113 5.11 19.02 -26.56
CA THR A 113 5.63 18.58 -27.85
C THR A 113 4.60 18.78 -28.96
N LEU A 114 3.35 18.39 -28.72
CA LEU A 114 2.27 18.59 -29.70
C LEU A 114 1.99 20.06 -29.95
N THR A 115 1.98 20.87 -28.92
CA THR A 115 1.78 22.33 -29.05
C THR A 115 2.90 22.97 -29.85
N TYR A 116 4.16 22.60 -29.59
CA TYR A 116 5.30 23.08 -30.35
C TYR A 116 5.20 22.70 -31.83
N GLN A 117 4.85 21.45 -32.14
CA GLN A 117 4.68 20.99 -33.51
C GLN A 117 3.58 21.75 -34.25
N GLN A 118 2.48 22.06 -33.60
CA GLN A 118 1.41 22.87 -34.18
C GLN A 118 1.89 24.28 -34.58
N TRP A 119 2.68 24.90 -33.74
CA TRP A 119 3.21 26.24 -34.00
C TRP A 119 4.26 26.26 -35.09
N THR A 120 5.02 25.17 -35.27
CA THR A 120 6.09 25.10 -36.26
C THR A 120 5.60 24.63 -37.64
N THR A 121 4.41 24.02 -37.72
CA THR A 121 3.86 23.52 -38.98
C THR A 121 2.84 24.46 -39.64
N SER A 122 2.53 25.56 -39.00
CA SER A 122 1.60 26.57 -39.54
C SER A 122 2.31 27.62 -40.40
#